data_ac16be340186cbb9b77e587355f1da95
#
_entry.id   ac16be340186cbb9b77e587355f1da95
#
_cell.length_a   1.000
_cell.length_b   1.000
_cell.length_c   1.000
_cell.angle_alpha   90.00
_cell.angle_beta   90.00
_cell.angle_gamma   90.00
#
_symmetry.space_group_name_H-M   'P 1'
#
loop_
_entity.id
_entity.type
_entity.pdbx_description
1 polymer ?
#
loop_
_entity_poly.entity_id
_entity_poly.type
_entity_poly.pdbx_seq_one_letter_code
_entity_poly.pdbx_strand_id
1 'polypeptide(L)'
;VEAWETLAGRSVEWKGVHHSMHGDFRDISTHTVTYESRDRCYVTADGKLVADGVGYTYQKLDHRMAILIYRPEVYQGRSGVVLYSMLDFARATDRAVILADGEPFAVADGTIREVPTPARPGPNDGFGRRRGG
;
A
#
# COMPACT_ATOMS: atom_id res chain seq x y z
N VAL A 1 3.14 -19.93 6.01
CA VAL A 1 3.32 -19.48 4.62
C VAL A 1 4.70 -18.86 4.49
N GLU A 2 5.41 -19.27 3.48
CA GLU A 2 6.73 -18.73 3.23
C GLU A 2 6.62 -17.36 2.55
N ALA A 3 7.55 -16.47 2.84
CA ALA A 3 7.62 -15.16 2.20
C ALA A 3 7.73 -15.32 0.68
N TRP A 4 6.98 -14.50 -0.05
CA TRP A 4 7.00 -14.53 -1.51
C TRP A 4 8.32 -13.99 -2.04
N GLU A 5 8.79 -14.55 -3.15
CA GLU A 5 9.99 -14.06 -3.81
C GLU A 5 9.75 -12.70 -4.46
N THR A 6 8.53 -12.45 -4.91
CA THR A 6 8.17 -11.21 -5.59
C THR A 6 6.71 -10.90 -5.31
N LEU A 7 6.38 -9.61 -5.36
CA LEU A 7 4.97 -9.17 -5.32
C LEU A 7 4.38 -9.07 -6.72
N ALA A 8 5.20 -9.04 -7.76
CA ALA A 8 4.72 -8.84 -9.13
C ALA A 8 3.69 -9.89 -9.52
N GLY A 9 2.58 -9.43 -10.09
CA GLY A 9 1.49 -10.29 -10.50
C GLY A 9 0.50 -10.63 -9.40
N ARG A 10 0.67 -10.09 -8.20
CA ARG A 10 -0.21 -10.37 -7.07
C ARG A 10 -1.09 -9.18 -6.73
N SER A 11 -2.27 -9.50 -6.19
CA SER A 11 -3.12 -8.50 -5.56
C SER A 11 -3.24 -8.84 -4.09
N VAL A 12 -3.02 -7.86 -3.24
CA VAL A 12 -2.93 -8.05 -1.79
C VAL A 12 -3.89 -7.07 -1.11
N GLU A 13 -4.82 -7.63 -0.37
CA GLU A 13 -5.70 -6.80 0.45
C GLU A 13 -4.99 -6.44 1.75
N TRP A 14 -4.96 -5.15 2.05
CA TRP A 14 -4.42 -4.61 3.28
C TRP A 14 -5.58 -4.07 4.12
N LYS A 15 -5.62 -4.44 5.38
CA LYS A 15 -6.67 -3.99 6.30
C LYS A 15 -6.03 -3.60 7.61
N GLY A 16 -6.27 -2.37 8.06
CA GLY A 16 -5.68 -1.93 9.30
C GLY A 16 -5.87 -0.46 9.57
N VAL A 17 -4.95 0.10 10.31
CA VAL A 17 -5.01 1.48 10.77
C VAL A 17 -3.75 2.24 10.36
N HIS A 18 -3.95 3.48 9.90
CA HIS A 18 -2.90 4.47 9.78
C HIS A 18 -3.13 5.50 10.87
N HIS A 19 -2.10 5.86 11.63
CA HIS A 19 -2.29 6.92 12.62
C HIS A 19 -1.06 7.79 12.73
N SER A 20 -1.31 9.06 13.01
CA SER A 20 -0.27 10.05 13.22
C SER A 20 0.49 9.74 14.51
N MET A 21 1.79 10.01 14.48
CA MET A 21 2.63 9.94 15.68
C MET A 21 2.37 11.11 16.61
N HIS A 22 1.62 12.11 16.13
CA HIS A 22 1.34 13.34 16.88
C HIS A 22 -0.14 13.51 17.22
N GLY A 23 -0.97 12.51 16.93
CA GLY A 23 -2.38 12.54 17.26
C GLY A 23 -3.28 13.28 16.27
N ASP A 24 -2.77 13.64 15.09
CA ASP A 24 -3.52 14.42 14.11
C ASP A 24 -4.62 13.63 13.42
N PHE A 25 -4.40 12.34 13.21
CA PHE A 25 -5.37 11.50 12.52
C PHE A 25 -5.20 10.04 12.92
N ARG A 26 -6.29 9.29 12.71
CA ARG A 26 -6.31 7.84 12.86
C ARG A 26 -7.36 7.31 11.89
N ASP A 27 -6.89 6.66 10.82
CA ASP A 27 -7.75 6.17 9.74
C ASP A 27 -7.75 4.65 9.70
N ILE A 28 -8.94 4.07 9.74
CA ILE A 28 -9.13 2.65 9.53
C ILE A 28 -9.48 2.46 8.06
N SER A 29 -8.77 1.58 7.36
CA SER A 29 -9.02 1.38 5.95
C SER A 29 -8.81 -0.06 5.51
N THR A 30 -9.46 -0.40 4.40
CA THR A 30 -9.27 -1.65 3.68
C THR A 30 -9.09 -1.28 2.23
N HIS A 31 -7.99 -1.75 1.64
CA HIS A 31 -7.75 -1.49 0.22
C HIS A 31 -6.97 -2.66 -0.36
N THR A 32 -6.96 -2.74 -1.69
CA THR A 32 -6.23 -3.78 -2.40
C THR A 32 -5.14 -3.13 -3.24
N VAL A 33 -3.92 -3.62 -3.08
CA VAL A 33 -2.79 -3.19 -3.89
C VAL A 33 -2.51 -4.27 -4.93
N THR A 34 -2.54 -3.89 -6.19
CA THR A 34 -2.23 -4.79 -7.30
C THR A 34 -0.85 -4.43 -7.84
N TYR A 35 0.07 -5.36 -7.69
CA TYR A 35 1.46 -5.17 -8.08
C TYR A 35 1.61 -5.61 -9.53
N GLU A 36 1.52 -4.66 -10.47
CA GLU A 36 1.51 -4.95 -11.90
C GLU A 36 2.85 -5.43 -12.42
N SER A 37 3.92 -4.94 -11.83
CA SER A 37 5.28 -5.29 -12.21
C SER A 37 6.15 -5.31 -10.95
N ARG A 38 7.46 -5.45 -11.14
CA ARG A 38 8.38 -5.50 -10.01
C ARG A 38 8.57 -4.15 -9.33
N ASP A 39 8.10 -3.05 -9.93
CA ASP A 39 8.33 -1.71 -9.39
C ASP A 39 7.13 -0.78 -9.46
N ARG A 40 5.97 -1.26 -9.92
CA ARG A 40 4.76 -0.43 -10.04
C ARG A 40 3.54 -1.17 -9.56
N CYS A 41 2.66 -0.43 -8.90
CA CYS A 41 1.39 -0.97 -8.42
C CYS A 41 0.29 0.09 -8.54
N TYR A 42 -0.95 -0.36 -8.41
CA TYR A 42 -2.09 0.52 -8.25
C TYR A 42 -2.92 0.05 -7.06
N VAL A 43 -3.73 0.95 -6.54
CA VAL A 43 -4.52 0.69 -5.34
C VAL A 43 -5.99 0.90 -5.66
N THR A 44 -6.81 -0.04 -5.23
CA THR A 44 -8.26 0.05 -5.35
C THR A 44 -8.91 -0.06 -3.97
N ALA A 45 -10.03 0.62 -3.80
CA ALA A 45 -10.86 0.52 -2.60
C ALA A 45 -12.31 0.72 -3.02
N ASP A 46 -13.18 -0.17 -2.55
CA ASP A 46 -14.61 -0.12 -2.89
C ASP A 46 -14.85 -0.09 -4.41
N GLY A 47 -14.06 -0.84 -5.14
CA GLY A 47 -14.19 -0.92 -6.60
C GLY A 47 -13.68 0.29 -7.36
N LYS A 48 -13.03 1.23 -6.69
CA LYS A 48 -12.54 2.47 -7.31
C LYS A 48 -11.03 2.52 -7.28
N LEU A 49 -10.46 3.15 -8.30
CA LEU A 49 -9.02 3.37 -8.36
C LEU A 49 -8.67 4.56 -7.47
N VAL A 50 -7.86 4.34 -6.45
CA VAL A 50 -7.49 5.40 -5.50
C VAL A 50 -6.04 5.87 -5.67
N ALA A 51 -5.19 5.05 -6.29
CA ALA A 51 -3.83 5.45 -6.65
C ALA A 51 -3.37 4.61 -7.82
N ASP A 52 -2.55 5.18 -8.69
CA ASP A 52 -2.09 4.51 -9.90
C ASP A 52 -0.63 4.83 -10.14
N GLY A 53 0.08 3.89 -10.78
CA GLY A 53 1.48 4.08 -11.12
C GLY A 53 2.39 4.32 -9.93
N VAL A 54 2.07 3.73 -8.79
CA VAL A 54 2.84 3.93 -7.56
C VAL A 54 4.10 3.07 -7.59
N GLY A 55 5.23 3.67 -7.29
CA GLY A 55 6.50 2.97 -7.23
C GLY A 55 6.67 2.19 -5.94
N TYR A 56 7.34 1.05 -6.03
CA TYR A 56 7.67 0.27 -4.84
C TYR A 56 8.94 -0.53 -5.05
N THR A 57 9.54 -0.96 -3.95
CA THR A 57 10.66 -1.89 -3.91
C THR A 57 10.31 -3.00 -2.93
N TYR A 58 10.58 -4.23 -3.31
CA TYR A 58 10.30 -5.40 -2.46
C TYR A 58 11.56 -6.25 -2.37
N GLN A 59 11.88 -6.72 -1.16
CA GLN A 59 13.02 -7.61 -0.95
C GLN A 59 12.68 -8.63 0.12
N LYS A 60 12.66 -9.89 -0.27
CA LYS A 60 12.57 -11.00 0.68
C LYS A 60 13.84 -11.05 1.51
N LEU A 61 13.71 -11.17 2.83
CA LEU A 61 14.85 -11.25 3.75
C LEU A 61 15.16 -12.70 4.14
N ASP A 62 14.12 -13.45 4.48
CA ASP A 62 14.25 -14.86 4.86
C ASP A 62 12.92 -15.57 4.55
N HIS A 63 12.74 -16.77 5.07
CA HIS A 63 11.54 -17.57 4.79
C HIS A 63 10.26 -16.92 5.33
N ARG A 64 10.37 -15.94 6.22
CA ARG A 64 9.23 -15.36 6.92
C ARG A 64 9.03 -13.88 6.63
N MET A 65 10.11 -13.12 6.45
CA MET A 65 10.08 -11.66 6.44
C MET A 65 10.49 -11.08 5.10
N ALA A 66 9.90 -9.94 4.78
CA ALA A 66 10.29 -9.16 3.60
C ALA A 66 10.16 -7.68 3.90
N ILE A 67 10.90 -6.87 3.16
CA ILE A 67 10.82 -5.41 3.22
C ILE A 67 10.06 -4.92 1.99
N LEU A 68 9.16 -3.98 2.20
CA LEU A 68 8.45 -3.28 1.14
C LEU A 68 8.64 -1.79 1.36
N ILE A 69 9.17 -1.12 0.35
CA ILE A 69 9.27 0.34 0.34
C ILE A 69 8.25 0.85 -0.66
N TYR A 70 7.25 1.56 -0.18
CA TYR A 70 6.11 2.00 -0.97
C TYR A 70 6.17 3.52 -1.09
N ARG A 71 6.04 4.03 -2.33
CA ARG A 71 6.29 5.44 -2.64
C ARG A 71 5.05 6.10 -3.23
N PRO A 72 4.05 6.43 -2.41
CA PRO A 72 2.83 7.07 -2.93
C PRO A 72 3.04 8.53 -3.31
N GLU A 73 4.11 9.16 -2.86
CA GLU A 73 4.51 10.55 -3.06
C GLU A 73 3.67 11.55 -2.30
N VAL A 74 2.36 11.37 -2.22
CA VAL A 74 1.47 12.26 -1.48
C VAL A 74 0.60 11.44 -0.54
N TYR A 75 0.49 11.89 0.70
CA TYR A 75 -0.38 11.28 1.69
C TYR A 75 -0.68 12.28 2.80
N GLN A 76 -1.94 12.41 3.19
CA GLN A 76 -2.39 13.34 4.25
C GLN A 76 -1.88 14.76 4.02
N GLY A 77 -1.94 15.22 2.77
CA GLY A 77 -1.53 16.57 2.41
C GLY A 77 -0.02 16.80 2.41
N ARG A 78 0.77 15.76 2.64
CA ARG A 78 2.23 15.85 2.64
C ARG A 78 2.78 15.26 1.35
N SER A 79 3.87 15.82 0.86
CA SER A 79 4.59 15.32 -0.31
C SER A 79 5.89 14.65 0.11
N GLY A 80 6.54 13.98 -0.84
CA GLY A 80 7.77 13.24 -0.55
C GLY A 80 7.54 12.08 0.40
N VAL A 81 6.36 11.45 0.32
CA VAL A 81 5.98 10.41 1.27
C VAL A 81 6.49 9.06 0.83
N VAL A 82 7.10 8.36 1.78
CA VAL A 82 7.57 6.99 1.59
C VAL A 82 7.17 6.19 2.82
N LEU A 83 6.69 4.95 2.60
CA LEU A 83 6.42 3.99 3.67
C LEU A 83 7.51 2.94 3.64
N TYR A 84 8.14 2.71 4.77
CA TYR A 84 9.06 1.60 4.95
C TYR A 84 8.33 0.55 5.76
N SER A 85 8.05 -0.59 5.14
CA SER A 85 7.22 -1.65 5.70
C SER A 85 8.00 -2.91 5.95
N MET A 86 7.60 -3.61 6.99
CA MET A 86 8.05 -4.97 7.23
C MET A 86 6.84 -5.90 7.09
N LEU A 87 6.95 -6.86 6.16
CA LEU A 87 5.95 -7.88 5.97
C LEU A 87 6.37 -9.13 6.73
N ASP A 88 5.45 -9.65 7.55
CA ASP A 88 5.65 -10.89 8.29
C ASP A 88 4.65 -11.90 7.75
N PHE A 89 5.14 -12.87 6.98
CA PHE A 89 4.29 -13.85 6.33
C PHE A 89 3.77 -14.92 7.27
N ALA A 90 4.44 -15.13 8.41
CA ALA A 90 3.94 -16.05 9.41
C ALA A 90 2.72 -15.48 10.14
N ARG A 91 2.70 -14.18 10.36
CA ARG A 91 1.61 -13.47 11.05
C ARG A 91 0.65 -12.81 10.09
N ALA A 92 0.98 -12.75 8.81
CA ALA A 92 0.23 -12.05 7.78
C ALA A 92 0.04 -10.57 8.14
N THR A 93 1.11 -9.91 8.56
CA THR A 93 1.08 -8.49 8.92
C THR A 93 1.99 -7.68 8.03
N ASP A 94 1.61 -6.41 7.87
CA ASP A 94 2.40 -5.40 7.18
C ASP A 94 2.36 -4.15 8.05
N ARG A 95 3.51 -3.79 8.60
CA ARG A 95 3.65 -2.66 9.51
C ARG A 95 4.69 -1.72 8.96
N ALA A 96 4.37 -0.43 8.98
CA ALA A 96 5.20 0.57 8.33
C ALA A 96 5.40 1.79 9.19
N VAL A 97 6.54 2.44 8.98
CA VAL A 97 6.72 3.84 9.36
C VAL A 97 6.54 4.67 8.11
N ILE A 98 5.85 5.81 8.24
CA ILE A 98 5.53 6.70 7.14
C ILE A 98 6.31 7.99 7.33
N LEU A 99 7.11 8.33 6.32
CA LEU A 99 7.97 9.50 6.35
C LEU A 99 7.56 10.48 5.25
N ALA A 100 7.71 11.76 5.50
CA ALA A 100 7.61 12.80 4.48
C ALA A 100 8.93 13.55 4.46
N ASP A 101 9.61 13.55 3.31
CA ASP A 101 10.93 14.16 3.15
C ASP A 101 11.91 13.71 4.24
N GLY A 102 11.87 12.41 4.55
CA GLY A 102 12.78 11.81 5.52
C GLY A 102 12.37 11.96 6.97
N GLU A 103 11.25 12.63 7.27
CA GLU A 103 10.80 12.82 8.65
C GLU A 103 9.62 11.90 8.96
N PRO A 104 9.74 11.00 9.95
CA PRO A 104 8.62 10.14 10.34
C PRO A 104 7.47 10.97 10.89
N PHE A 105 6.25 10.67 10.45
CA PHE A 105 5.09 11.38 10.99
C PHE A 105 3.90 10.46 11.29
N ALA A 106 3.91 9.22 10.82
CA ALA A 106 2.79 8.31 11.03
C ALA A 106 3.27 6.87 10.96
N VAL A 107 2.41 5.97 11.39
CA VAL A 107 2.64 4.53 11.29
C VAL A 107 1.41 3.86 10.70
N ALA A 108 1.63 2.69 10.10
CA ALA A 108 0.55 1.85 9.59
C ALA A 108 0.71 0.46 10.21
N ASP A 109 -0.41 -0.11 10.63
CA ASP A 109 -0.42 -1.43 11.24
C ASP A 109 -1.59 -2.20 10.66
N GLY A 110 -1.30 -3.20 9.85
CA GLY A 110 -2.35 -3.93 9.16
C GLY A 110 -2.04 -5.38 8.92
N THR A 111 -3.05 -6.06 8.41
CA THR A 111 -2.94 -7.44 7.99
C THR A 111 -3.02 -7.52 6.48
N ILE A 112 -2.42 -8.56 5.92
CA ILE A 112 -2.41 -8.79 4.47
C ILE A 112 -2.94 -10.17 4.15
N ARG A 113 -3.59 -10.26 2.98
CA ARG A 113 -3.91 -11.56 2.38
C ARG A 113 -3.93 -11.41 0.86
N GLU A 114 -3.50 -12.43 0.18
CA GLU A 114 -3.60 -12.44 -1.28
C GLU A 114 -5.05 -12.63 -1.68
N VAL A 115 -5.48 -11.87 -2.70
CA VAL A 115 -6.84 -11.92 -3.23
C VAL A 115 -6.76 -12.03 -4.75
N PRO A 116 -7.84 -12.50 -5.42
CA PRO A 116 -7.88 -12.43 -6.88
C PRO A 116 -7.73 -10.98 -7.33
N THR A 117 -7.04 -10.79 -8.46
CA THR A 117 -6.85 -9.46 -9.01
C THR A 117 -8.20 -8.90 -9.43
N PRO A 118 -8.64 -7.77 -8.88
CA PRO A 118 -9.89 -7.16 -9.28
C PRO A 118 -9.77 -6.60 -10.69
N ALA A 119 -10.92 -6.46 -11.36
CA ALA A 119 -10.94 -5.78 -12.64
C ALA A 119 -10.41 -4.36 -12.43
N ARG A 120 -9.47 -3.92 -13.28
CA ARG A 120 -8.93 -2.58 -13.18
C ARG A 120 -10.02 -1.57 -13.51
N PRO A 121 -10.36 -0.64 -12.60
CA PRO A 121 -11.37 0.37 -12.91
C PRO A 121 -10.90 1.26 -14.05
N GLY A 122 -11.84 1.72 -14.86
CA GLY A 122 -11.55 2.67 -15.92
C GLY A 122 -11.21 4.02 -15.34
N PRO A 123 -10.66 4.93 -16.16
CA PRO A 123 -10.22 6.24 -15.67
C PRO A 123 -11.36 7.08 -15.10
N ASN A 124 -12.61 6.79 -15.43
CA ASN A 124 -13.76 7.54 -14.94
C ASN A 124 -14.45 6.88 -13.74
N ASP A 125 -13.98 5.75 -13.27
CA ASP A 125 -14.63 5.00 -12.20
C ASP A 125 -14.22 5.49 -10.80
N GLY A 126 -13.20 6.29 -10.72
CA GLY A 126 -12.72 6.87 -9.48
C GLY A 126 -12.59 8.37 -9.65
N PHE A 127 -11.39 8.87 -9.52
CA PHE A 127 -11.18 10.31 -9.56
C PHE A 127 -11.37 10.93 -10.93
N GLY A 128 -11.40 10.18 -12.01
CA GLY A 128 -11.68 10.75 -13.32
C GLY A 128 -13.08 11.31 -13.44
N ARG A 129 -14.03 10.63 -12.86
CA ARG A 129 -15.44 10.93 -12.99
C ARG A 129 -15.85 12.26 -12.39
N ARG A 130 -15.23 12.68 -11.33
CA ARG A 130 -15.58 13.90 -10.63
C ARG A 130 -15.18 15.18 -11.39
N ARG A 131 -14.52 15.03 -12.49
CA ARG A 131 -14.16 16.18 -13.33
C ARG A 131 -15.22 16.52 -14.35
N GLY A 132 -16.43 16.09 -14.11
CA GLY A 132 -17.57 16.46 -14.95
C GLY A 132 -17.77 15.58 -16.13
N GLY A 133 -17.22 14.43 -16.05
CA GLY A 133 -17.46 13.58 -17.22
C GLY A 133 -16.77 12.36 -17.06
#